data_a591aafd2b8d9db528fd0edf9a1e9ceb
#
_entry.id   a591aafd2b8d9db528fd0edf9a1e9ceb
#
_cell.length_a   1.000
_cell.length_b   1.000
_cell.length_c   1.000
_cell.angle_alpha   90.00
_cell.angle_beta   90.00
_cell.angle_gamma   90.00
#
_symmetry.space_group_name_H-M   'P 1'
#
loop_
_entity.id
_entity.type
_entity.pdbx_description
1 polymer ?
#
loop_
_entity_poly.entity_id
_entity_poly.type
_entity_poly.pdbx_seq_one_letter_code
_entity_poly.pdbx_strand_id
1 'polypeptide(L)'
;MSRVWWSVAPSGPCGRLSWVMAQPFQVSIDVAHPGTTQEEWYDLRGDGSTQYYLKHWYPTDPSTKEVAQPKAAVVFVHGFADYCDRYTGVFRVFPDRGIQVSGFDQLGFGRTWHESPNRATTHGWTSWPDQFRDVSCMLRLTRARLDERWGKDTVPLYLMGHSMGGGITAAFFTRDPASPPEEEVKQLVSGAILMSPWLDIHFPIPTAVGIPVMRSVLRWFPTIKLPLGPVSYTHLRAHE
;
A
#
# COMPACT_ATOMS: atom_id res chain seq x y z
N MET A 1 4.25 15.48 -18.26
CA MET A 1 2.93 15.55 -17.61
C MET A 1 3.13 15.49 -16.10
N SER A 2 2.82 16.58 -15.40
CA SER A 2 2.95 16.68 -13.94
C SER A 2 1.90 15.80 -13.26
N ARG A 3 2.34 14.80 -12.51
CA ARG A 3 1.46 13.99 -11.68
C ARG A 3 1.14 14.79 -10.40
N VAL A 4 -0.12 15.03 -10.15
CA VAL A 4 -0.59 15.69 -8.93
C VAL A 4 -0.74 14.64 -7.84
N TRP A 5 -0.09 14.86 -6.71
CA TRP A 5 -0.17 14.03 -5.51
C TRP A 5 -1.07 14.69 -4.48
N TRP A 6 -1.92 13.92 -3.83
CA TRP A 6 -2.76 14.39 -2.73
C TRP A 6 -2.27 13.78 -1.42
N SER A 7 -2.02 14.57 -0.42
CA SER A 7 -1.74 14.11 0.93
C SER A 7 -2.86 14.55 1.87
N VAL A 8 -3.21 13.68 2.83
CA VAL A 8 -4.18 13.96 3.88
C VAL A 8 -3.44 13.95 5.21
N ALA A 9 -3.43 15.07 5.91
CA ALA A 9 -2.86 15.17 7.24
C ALA A 9 -3.99 15.38 8.27
N PRO A 10 -4.00 14.68 9.42
CA PRO A 10 -4.93 14.96 10.49
C PRO A 10 -4.55 16.27 11.19
N SER A 11 -5.48 17.19 11.31
CA SER A 11 -5.30 18.45 12.05
C SER A 11 -6.08 18.38 13.37
N GLY A 12 -5.41 18.04 14.46
CA GLY A 12 -5.89 18.20 15.85
C GLY A 12 -6.92 17.17 16.33
N PRO A 13 -7.33 17.22 17.58
CA PRO A 13 -8.13 16.19 18.26
C PRO A 13 -9.62 16.13 17.84
N CYS A 14 -10.05 16.91 16.87
CA CYS A 14 -11.36 16.82 16.23
C CYS A 14 -11.21 17.29 14.78
N GLY A 15 -10.47 16.47 13.97
CA GLY A 15 -9.87 16.94 12.77
C GLY A 15 -10.80 16.97 11.55
N ARG A 16 -10.97 18.14 10.96
CA ARG A 16 -11.34 18.24 9.56
C ARG A 16 -10.15 17.75 8.72
N LEU A 17 -10.41 16.82 7.83
CA LEU A 17 -9.46 16.44 6.78
C LEU A 17 -9.26 17.66 5.85
N SER A 18 -8.06 18.21 5.82
CA SER A 18 -7.71 19.24 4.85
C SER A 18 -6.92 18.63 3.70
N TRP A 19 -7.37 18.92 2.48
CA TRP A 19 -6.65 18.51 1.27
C TRP A 19 -5.63 19.58 0.92
N VAL A 20 -4.37 19.20 0.89
CA VAL A 20 -3.29 20.09 0.46
C VAL A 20 -2.77 19.60 -0.88
N MET A 21 -2.82 20.48 -1.89
CA MET A 21 -2.13 20.22 -3.15
C MET A 21 -0.62 20.33 -2.93
N ALA A 22 0.07 19.21 -3.06
CA ALA A 22 1.52 19.22 -3.08
C ALA A 22 2.00 19.89 -4.39
N GLN A 23 2.92 20.83 -4.27
CA GLN A 23 3.61 21.41 -5.44
C GLN A 23 4.29 20.28 -6.24
N PRO A 24 4.34 20.38 -7.58
CA PRO A 24 5.00 19.39 -8.40
C PRO A 24 6.46 19.26 -7.96
N PHE A 25 6.80 18.06 -7.46
CA PHE A 25 8.12 17.77 -6.98
C PHE A 25 9.01 17.42 -8.17
N GLN A 26 9.97 18.28 -8.46
CA GLN A 26 11.02 17.96 -9.44
C GLN A 26 12.04 17.02 -8.81
N VAL A 27 12.00 15.75 -9.22
CA VAL A 27 13.00 14.76 -8.84
C VAL A 27 14.16 14.87 -9.82
N SER A 28 15.23 15.54 -9.42
CA SER A 28 16.54 15.29 -10.03
C SER A 28 17.00 13.92 -9.54
N ILE A 29 17.04 12.92 -10.42
CA ILE A 29 17.51 11.57 -10.08
C ILE A 29 19.04 11.62 -10.16
N ASP A 30 19.66 12.09 -9.10
CA ASP A 30 21.09 11.89 -8.91
C ASP A 30 21.27 10.57 -8.13
N VAL A 31 21.64 9.50 -8.84
CA VAL A 31 21.69 8.13 -8.30
C VAL A 31 23.04 7.92 -7.61
N ALA A 32 23.32 8.70 -6.59
CA ALA A 32 24.64 8.64 -5.95
C ALA A 32 24.79 7.49 -4.92
N HIS A 33 23.72 7.03 -4.28
CA HIS A 33 23.81 5.97 -3.26
C HIS A 33 22.53 5.13 -3.21
N PRO A 34 22.52 3.92 -3.77
CA PRO A 34 21.40 3.01 -3.59
C PRO A 34 21.29 2.64 -2.10
N GLY A 35 20.17 2.95 -1.49
CA GLY A 35 19.83 2.43 -0.17
C GLY A 35 19.84 0.90 -0.16
N THR A 36 19.94 0.31 1.03
CA THR A 36 19.88 -1.14 1.20
C THR A 36 18.44 -1.64 1.04
N THR A 37 18.26 -2.69 0.26
CA THR A 37 17.00 -3.45 0.18
C THR A 37 17.10 -4.71 1.02
N GLN A 38 16.00 -5.05 1.71
CA GLN A 38 15.85 -6.31 2.43
C GLN A 38 14.55 -6.96 1.99
N GLU A 39 14.61 -8.27 1.75
CA GLU A 39 13.46 -9.12 1.41
C GLU A 39 13.30 -10.19 2.48
N GLU A 40 12.06 -10.49 2.84
CA GLU A 40 11.78 -11.52 3.83
C GLU A 40 10.41 -12.17 3.60
N TRP A 41 10.29 -13.41 4.12
CA TRP A 41 9.03 -14.09 4.32
C TRP A 41 8.59 -13.91 5.76
N TYR A 42 7.38 -13.45 5.97
CA TYR A 42 6.89 -13.13 7.31
C TYR A 42 5.44 -13.58 7.51
N ASP A 43 5.17 -14.24 8.63
CA ASP A 43 3.80 -14.52 9.06
C ASP A 43 3.14 -13.24 9.55
N LEU A 44 2.65 -12.44 8.61
CA LEU A 44 2.13 -11.10 8.85
C LEU A 44 0.93 -11.10 9.81
N ARG A 45 0.13 -12.17 9.77
CA ARG A 45 -1.07 -12.32 10.60
C ARG A 45 -0.80 -13.00 11.94
N GLY A 46 0.34 -13.67 12.08
CA GLY A 46 0.71 -14.42 13.27
C GLY A 46 -0.15 -15.65 13.53
N ASP A 47 -0.81 -16.19 12.49
CA ASP A 47 -1.71 -17.33 12.60
C ASP A 47 -1.18 -18.60 11.87
N GLY A 48 0.00 -18.53 11.30
CA GLY A 48 0.65 -19.61 10.59
C GLY A 48 0.01 -19.95 9.23
N SER A 49 -1.00 -19.21 8.80
CA SER A 49 -1.80 -19.53 7.60
C SER A 49 -1.10 -19.20 6.30
N THR A 50 -0.39 -18.08 6.27
CA THR A 50 0.27 -17.58 5.05
C THR A 50 1.53 -16.81 5.38
N GLN A 51 2.62 -17.16 4.70
CA GLN A 51 3.83 -16.34 4.71
C GLN A 51 3.71 -15.28 3.62
N TYR A 52 3.80 -14.02 4.02
CA TYR A 52 3.76 -12.87 3.12
C TYR A 52 5.17 -12.52 2.67
N TYR A 53 5.33 -12.19 1.39
CA TYR A 53 6.54 -11.58 0.89
C TYR A 53 6.55 -10.10 1.24
N LEU A 54 7.59 -9.68 1.97
CA LEU A 54 7.83 -8.29 2.36
C LEU A 54 9.12 -7.81 1.72
N LYS A 55 9.12 -6.55 1.31
CA LYS A 55 10.30 -5.87 0.81
C LYS A 55 10.43 -4.48 1.41
N HIS A 56 11.65 -4.19 1.83
CA HIS A 56 11.99 -2.94 2.50
C HIS A 56 13.11 -2.23 1.74
N TRP A 57 13.00 -0.91 1.66
CA TRP A 57 14.03 -0.02 1.13
C TRP A 57 14.43 0.93 2.25
N TYR A 58 15.67 0.81 2.72
CA TYR A 58 16.19 1.54 3.88
C TYR A 58 17.17 2.63 3.45
N PRO A 59 17.12 3.84 4.05
CA PRO A 59 18.20 4.80 3.94
C PRO A 59 19.47 4.23 4.59
N THR A 60 20.61 4.54 4.01
CA THR A 60 21.91 4.13 4.51
C THR A 60 22.77 5.36 4.80
N ASP A 61 23.60 5.27 5.81
CA ASP A 61 24.66 6.26 6.05
C ASP A 61 25.71 6.16 4.95
N PRO A 62 26.05 7.28 4.28
CA PRO A 62 27.00 7.24 3.16
C PRO A 62 28.41 6.76 3.56
N SER A 63 28.80 6.97 4.82
CA SER A 63 30.15 6.65 5.32
C SER A 63 30.26 5.22 5.83
N THR A 64 29.27 4.76 6.61
CA THR A 64 29.31 3.42 7.22
C THR A 64 28.62 2.36 6.37
N LYS A 65 27.74 2.76 5.41
CA LYS A 65 26.85 1.87 4.64
C LYS A 65 25.82 1.11 5.50
N GLU A 66 25.72 1.43 6.77
CA GLU A 66 24.71 0.87 7.65
C GLU A 66 23.36 1.56 7.46
N VAL A 67 22.28 0.89 7.87
CA VAL A 67 20.94 1.47 7.83
C VAL A 67 20.88 2.66 8.78
N ALA A 68 20.57 3.83 8.23
CA ALA A 68 20.43 5.08 8.96
C ALA A 68 19.01 5.29 9.48
N GLN A 69 18.85 6.11 10.51
CA GLN A 69 17.53 6.50 11.01
C GLN A 69 16.74 7.23 9.90
N PRO A 70 15.58 6.74 9.53
CA PRO A 70 14.77 7.42 8.52
C PRO A 70 14.13 8.69 9.07
N LYS A 71 14.01 9.71 8.23
CA LYS A 71 13.21 10.92 8.52
C LYS A 71 11.73 10.66 8.52
N ALA A 72 11.31 9.66 7.75
CA ALA A 72 9.94 9.16 7.67
C ALA A 72 9.95 7.72 7.16
N ALA A 73 8.88 6.98 7.47
CA ALA A 73 8.64 5.64 6.95
C ALA A 73 7.30 5.58 6.21
N VAL A 74 7.23 4.75 5.19
CA VAL A 74 6.05 4.54 4.36
C VAL A 74 5.73 3.05 4.31
N VAL A 75 4.50 2.67 4.62
CA VAL A 75 3.93 1.37 4.26
C VAL A 75 3.25 1.52 2.91
N PHE A 76 3.60 0.66 1.96
CA PHE A 76 3.08 0.71 0.60
C PHE A 76 2.14 -0.46 0.31
N VAL A 77 0.97 -0.14 -0.28
CA VAL A 77 -0.06 -1.08 -0.73
C VAL A 77 -0.18 -1.01 -2.25
N HIS A 78 0.16 -2.10 -2.93
CA HIS A 78 0.13 -2.17 -4.40
C HIS A 78 -1.29 -2.28 -4.98
N GLY A 79 -1.43 -2.18 -6.30
CA GLY A 79 -2.69 -2.27 -7.04
C GLY A 79 -3.21 -3.69 -7.22
N PHE A 80 -4.33 -3.82 -7.94
CA PHE A 80 -4.90 -5.11 -8.34
C PHE A 80 -3.96 -5.82 -9.31
N ALA A 81 -3.81 -7.14 -9.15
CA ALA A 81 -2.93 -7.99 -9.97
C ALA A 81 -1.50 -7.45 -10.10
N ASP A 82 -0.99 -6.85 -9.03
CA ASP A 82 0.29 -6.20 -8.95
C ASP A 82 1.15 -6.81 -7.84
N TYR A 83 2.35 -6.28 -7.60
CA TYR A 83 3.30 -6.76 -6.59
C TYR A 83 4.31 -5.67 -6.24
N CYS A 84 4.93 -5.74 -5.07
CA CYS A 84 5.79 -4.65 -4.59
C CYS A 84 7.09 -4.49 -5.37
N ASP A 85 7.68 -5.55 -5.92
CA ASP A 85 8.91 -5.50 -6.71
C ASP A 85 8.79 -4.63 -7.96
N ARG A 86 7.61 -4.52 -8.54
CA ARG A 86 7.33 -3.65 -9.69
C ARG A 86 7.67 -2.19 -9.42
N TYR A 87 7.64 -1.79 -8.17
CA TYR A 87 7.90 -0.40 -7.74
C TYR A 87 9.35 -0.16 -7.34
N THR A 88 10.22 -1.16 -7.43
CA THR A 88 11.65 -1.02 -7.07
C THR A 88 12.31 0.15 -7.79
N GLY A 89 12.01 0.36 -9.07
CA GLY A 89 12.53 1.50 -9.83
C GLY A 89 12.11 2.88 -9.30
N VAL A 90 10.92 2.94 -8.66
CA VAL A 90 10.40 4.17 -8.03
C VAL A 90 10.92 4.30 -6.62
N PHE A 91 10.91 3.21 -5.84
CA PHE A 91 11.22 3.28 -4.42
C PHE A 91 12.71 3.40 -4.11
N ARG A 92 13.60 3.03 -5.02
CA ARG A 92 15.05 3.21 -4.84
C ARG A 92 15.47 4.67 -4.59
N VAL A 93 14.65 5.65 -4.97
CA VAL A 93 14.97 7.07 -4.74
C VAL A 93 14.53 7.60 -3.36
N PHE A 94 13.70 6.86 -2.64
CA PHE A 94 13.21 7.24 -1.31
C PHE A 94 14.32 7.17 -0.24
N PRO A 95 15.13 6.10 -0.17
CA PRO A 95 16.28 6.02 0.71
C PRO A 95 17.25 7.20 0.59
N ASP A 96 17.51 7.68 -0.63
CA ASP A 96 18.40 8.84 -0.88
C ASP A 96 17.87 10.13 -0.25
N ARG A 97 16.57 10.18 0.05
CA ARG A 97 15.90 11.29 0.74
C ARG A 97 15.73 11.05 2.23
N GLY A 98 16.25 9.93 2.74
CA GLY A 98 16.11 9.51 4.11
C GLY A 98 14.73 8.92 4.43
N ILE A 99 14.04 8.36 3.45
CA ILE A 99 12.70 7.79 3.63
C ILE A 99 12.80 6.27 3.50
N GLN A 100 12.36 5.55 4.54
CA GLN A 100 12.16 4.10 4.47
C GLN A 100 10.86 3.79 3.75
N VAL A 101 10.86 2.79 2.86
CA VAL A 101 9.62 2.21 2.31
C VAL A 101 9.55 0.75 2.70
N SER A 102 8.38 0.30 3.12
CA SER A 102 8.08 -1.09 3.46
C SER A 102 6.86 -1.53 2.67
N GLY A 103 7.05 -2.41 1.71
CA GLY A 103 5.99 -2.99 0.89
C GLY A 103 5.76 -4.46 1.22
N PHE A 104 4.60 -4.98 0.86
CA PHE A 104 4.26 -6.40 0.94
C PHE A 104 3.41 -6.79 -0.25
N ASP A 105 3.52 -8.04 -0.68
CA ASP A 105 2.61 -8.58 -1.66
C ASP A 105 1.34 -9.05 -0.97
N GLN A 106 0.20 -8.45 -1.35
CA GLN A 106 -1.09 -8.71 -0.72
C GLN A 106 -1.55 -10.17 -0.92
N LEU A 107 -2.41 -10.66 -0.03
CA LEU A 107 -3.01 -11.99 -0.15
C LEU A 107 -3.64 -12.19 -1.54
N GLY A 108 -3.25 -13.27 -2.21
CA GLY A 108 -3.70 -13.60 -3.55
C GLY A 108 -2.90 -12.96 -4.69
N PHE A 109 -1.87 -12.17 -4.39
CA PHE A 109 -1.06 -11.48 -5.39
C PHE A 109 0.45 -11.69 -5.21
N GLY A 110 1.20 -11.36 -6.24
CA GLY A 110 2.64 -11.35 -6.26
C GLY A 110 3.27 -12.67 -5.76
N ARG A 111 4.40 -12.55 -5.11
CA ARG A 111 5.15 -13.70 -4.56
C ARG A 111 4.42 -14.34 -3.37
N THR A 112 3.64 -13.59 -2.60
CA THR A 112 2.78 -14.14 -1.53
C THR A 112 1.84 -15.22 -2.06
N TRP A 113 1.24 -15.03 -3.26
CA TRP A 113 0.46 -16.07 -3.91
C TRP A 113 1.31 -17.14 -4.57
N HIS A 114 2.38 -16.74 -5.27
CA HIS A 114 3.09 -17.63 -6.20
C HIS A 114 4.15 -18.49 -5.50
N GLU A 115 4.85 -17.94 -4.52
CA GLU A 115 6.05 -18.51 -3.92
C GLU A 115 5.96 -18.74 -2.41
N SER A 116 4.84 -18.36 -1.75
CA SER A 116 4.72 -18.53 -0.29
C SER A 116 5.00 -19.96 0.13
N PRO A 117 5.87 -20.18 1.14
CA PRO A 117 6.14 -21.50 1.68
C PRO A 117 4.87 -22.21 2.18
N ASN A 118 3.94 -21.45 2.75
CA ASN A 118 2.64 -21.93 3.21
C ASN A 118 1.56 -21.43 2.27
N ARG A 119 1.42 -22.06 1.13
CA ARG A 119 0.53 -21.62 0.07
C ARG A 119 -0.94 -21.88 0.39
N ALA A 120 -1.57 -20.95 1.12
CA ALA A 120 -2.98 -21.04 1.51
C ALA A 120 -3.92 -20.21 0.62
N THR A 121 -3.44 -19.66 -0.50
CA THR A 121 -4.23 -18.69 -1.29
C THR A 121 -4.25 -19.00 -2.78
N THR A 122 -5.31 -18.56 -3.46
CA THR A 122 -5.50 -18.66 -4.92
C THR A 122 -5.27 -17.27 -5.53
N HIS A 123 -4.78 -17.23 -6.76
CA HIS A 123 -4.57 -15.96 -7.49
C HIS A 123 -5.83 -15.08 -7.51
N GLY A 124 -5.67 -13.85 -7.09
CA GLY A 124 -6.76 -12.88 -7.02
C GLY A 124 -7.77 -13.14 -5.89
N TRP A 125 -7.55 -14.18 -5.07
CA TRP A 125 -8.43 -14.46 -3.94
C TRP A 125 -8.06 -13.57 -2.77
N THR A 126 -8.85 -12.52 -2.59
CA THR A 126 -8.74 -11.57 -1.47
C THR A 126 -10.12 -11.02 -1.13
N SER A 127 -10.23 -10.38 0.00
CA SER A 127 -11.45 -9.71 0.44
C SER A 127 -11.13 -8.39 1.12
N TRP A 128 -12.09 -7.48 1.21
CA TRP A 128 -11.93 -6.24 1.96
C TRP A 128 -11.46 -6.47 3.41
N PRO A 129 -12.07 -7.38 4.20
CA PRO A 129 -11.60 -7.67 5.55
C PRO A 129 -10.15 -8.16 5.58
N ASP A 130 -9.76 -9.02 4.64
CA ASP A 130 -8.38 -9.51 4.54
C ASP A 130 -7.40 -8.37 4.24
N GLN A 131 -7.71 -7.54 3.25
CA GLN A 131 -6.86 -6.42 2.85
C GLN A 131 -6.66 -5.41 3.99
N PHE A 132 -7.73 -5.07 4.72
CA PHE A 132 -7.61 -4.17 5.87
C PHE A 132 -6.85 -4.79 7.03
N ARG A 133 -7.06 -6.08 7.29
CA ARG A 133 -6.31 -6.83 8.29
C ARG A 133 -4.81 -6.82 7.96
N ASP A 134 -4.47 -7.11 6.71
CA ASP A 134 -3.07 -7.17 6.26
C ASP A 134 -2.39 -5.79 6.35
N VAL A 135 -3.08 -4.72 5.93
CA VAL A 135 -2.58 -3.35 6.09
C VAL A 135 -2.38 -3.02 7.57
N SER A 136 -3.33 -3.37 8.43
CA SER A 136 -3.21 -3.15 9.88
C SER A 136 -2.02 -3.89 10.48
N CYS A 137 -1.83 -5.16 10.11
CA CYS A 137 -0.69 -5.95 10.57
C CYS A 137 0.64 -5.35 10.06
N MET A 138 0.70 -4.91 8.81
CA MET A 138 1.91 -4.30 8.24
C MET A 138 2.25 -2.97 8.91
N LEU A 139 1.26 -2.15 9.23
CA LEU A 139 1.45 -0.89 9.96
C LEU A 139 1.97 -1.16 11.38
N ARG A 140 1.37 -2.10 12.10
CA ARG A 140 1.84 -2.50 13.45
C ARG A 140 3.27 -3.05 13.42
N LEU A 141 3.59 -3.94 12.47
CA LEU A 141 4.92 -4.50 12.31
C LEU A 141 5.95 -3.40 12.03
N THR A 142 5.64 -2.52 11.08
CA THR A 142 6.54 -1.42 10.71
C THR A 142 6.75 -0.46 11.89
N ARG A 143 5.67 -0.09 12.59
CA ARG A 143 5.76 0.77 13.79
C ARG A 143 6.61 0.12 14.87
N ALA A 144 6.37 -1.15 15.21
CA ALA A 144 7.13 -1.85 16.23
C ALA A 144 8.64 -1.89 15.92
N ARG A 145 9.01 -2.17 14.66
CA ARG A 145 10.41 -2.19 14.22
C ARG A 145 11.09 -0.81 14.27
N LEU A 146 10.33 0.23 13.92
CA LEU A 146 10.83 1.61 14.01
C LEU A 146 11.05 2.02 15.46
N ASP A 147 10.10 1.69 16.34
CA ASP A 147 10.18 2.04 17.77
C ASP A 147 11.29 1.28 18.48
N GLU A 148 11.45 -0.02 18.17
CA GLU A 148 12.54 -0.84 18.72
C GLU A 148 13.90 -0.30 18.33
N ARG A 149 14.06 0.10 17.08
CA ARG A 149 15.37 0.50 16.56
C ARG A 149 15.73 1.96 16.85
N TRP A 150 14.76 2.86 16.80
CA TRP A 150 15.00 4.31 16.82
C TRP A 150 14.36 5.05 17.99
N GLY A 151 13.59 4.34 18.80
CA GLY A 151 12.84 4.92 19.91
C GLY A 151 11.38 5.21 19.51
N LYS A 152 10.51 5.13 20.51
CA LYS A 152 9.07 5.24 20.37
C LYS A 152 8.67 6.56 19.70
N ASP A 153 7.85 6.45 18.65
CA ASP A 153 7.23 7.57 17.91
C ASP A 153 8.20 8.60 17.32
N THR A 154 9.51 8.27 17.23
CA THR A 154 10.54 9.20 16.70
C THR A 154 10.47 9.35 15.18
N VAL A 155 9.94 8.35 14.46
CA VAL A 155 9.87 8.33 13.00
C VAL A 155 8.39 8.39 12.58
N PRO A 156 7.94 9.44 11.88
CA PRO A 156 6.56 9.50 11.38
C PRO A 156 6.31 8.39 10.34
N LEU A 157 5.16 7.73 10.45
CA LEU A 157 4.75 6.63 9.59
C LEU A 157 3.60 7.07 8.67
N TYR A 158 3.70 6.75 7.39
CA TYR A 158 2.69 7.07 6.38
C TYR A 158 2.18 5.81 5.70
N LEU A 159 0.90 5.83 5.30
CA LEU A 159 0.33 4.78 4.46
C LEU A 159 0.21 5.29 3.02
N MET A 160 0.77 4.55 2.07
CA MET A 160 0.74 4.91 0.65
C MET A 160 0.13 3.77 -0.17
N GLY A 161 -0.80 4.08 -1.07
CA GLY A 161 -1.39 3.07 -1.93
C GLY A 161 -1.54 3.52 -3.38
N HIS A 162 -1.39 2.57 -4.30
CA HIS A 162 -1.56 2.78 -5.74
C HIS A 162 -2.79 2.03 -6.26
N SER A 163 -3.61 2.67 -7.11
CA SER A 163 -4.77 2.06 -7.76
C SER A 163 -5.73 1.41 -6.75
N MET A 164 -5.95 0.09 -6.77
CA MET A 164 -6.71 -0.63 -5.74
C MET A 164 -6.13 -0.37 -4.35
N GLY A 165 -4.81 -0.43 -4.19
CA GLY A 165 -4.14 -0.09 -2.93
C GLY A 165 -4.41 1.35 -2.48
N GLY A 166 -4.54 2.28 -3.43
CA GLY A 166 -4.98 3.65 -3.16
C GLY A 166 -6.42 3.73 -2.65
N GLY A 167 -7.32 2.94 -3.23
CA GLY A 167 -8.70 2.79 -2.75
C GLY A 167 -8.75 2.17 -1.34
N ILE A 168 -7.95 1.14 -1.08
CA ILE A 168 -7.79 0.54 0.25
C ILE A 168 -7.30 1.59 1.24
N THR A 169 -6.26 2.34 0.88
CA THR A 169 -5.70 3.41 1.73
C THR A 169 -6.74 4.50 2.04
N ALA A 170 -7.49 4.95 1.05
CA ALA A 170 -8.57 5.93 1.27
C ALA A 170 -9.64 5.37 2.20
N ALA A 171 -10.11 4.16 1.94
CA ALA A 171 -11.12 3.49 2.75
C ALA A 171 -10.64 3.20 4.17
N PHE A 172 -9.34 2.94 4.36
CA PHE A 172 -8.74 2.73 5.68
C PHE A 172 -9.02 3.89 6.63
N PHE A 173 -9.03 5.12 6.15
CA PHE A 173 -9.26 6.31 6.98
C PHE A 173 -10.72 6.77 6.99
N THR A 174 -11.51 6.45 5.97
CA THR A 174 -12.86 7.05 5.79
C THR A 174 -14.00 6.12 6.15
N ARG A 175 -13.74 4.80 6.26
CA ARG A 175 -14.83 3.86 6.58
C ARG A 175 -15.23 3.96 8.06
N ASP A 176 -16.46 3.52 8.34
CA ASP A 176 -17.05 3.50 9.67
C ASP A 176 -16.13 2.82 10.70
N PRO A 177 -15.85 3.46 11.84
CA PRO A 177 -15.07 2.88 12.93
C PRO A 177 -15.59 1.54 13.47
N ALA A 178 -16.90 1.28 13.34
CA ALA A 178 -17.51 -0.02 13.71
C ALA A 178 -17.03 -1.19 12.86
N SER A 179 -16.29 -0.91 11.76
CA SER A 179 -15.71 -1.91 10.89
C SER A 179 -14.18 -1.90 11.02
N PRO A 180 -13.49 -3.05 11.20
CA PRO A 180 -12.02 -3.08 11.21
C PRO A 180 -11.46 -2.38 9.97
N PRO A 181 -10.36 -1.68 10.01
CA PRO A 181 -9.29 -1.72 10.97
C PRO A 181 -9.61 -0.94 12.25
N GLU A 182 -9.04 -1.42 13.32
CA GLU A 182 -9.14 -0.84 14.63
C GLU A 182 -8.68 0.62 14.62
N GLU A 183 -9.41 1.49 15.29
CA GLU A 183 -9.12 2.93 15.36
C GLU A 183 -7.69 3.22 15.85
N GLU A 184 -7.19 2.38 16.76
CA GLU A 184 -5.81 2.46 17.26
C GLU A 184 -4.75 2.39 16.15
N VAL A 185 -4.99 1.58 15.09
CA VAL A 185 -4.01 1.46 13.99
C VAL A 185 -3.97 2.74 13.16
N LYS A 186 -5.09 3.44 13.02
CA LYS A 186 -5.13 4.73 12.33
C LYS A 186 -4.27 5.78 13.04
N GLN A 187 -4.18 5.71 14.36
CA GLN A 187 -3.36 6.62 15.16
C GLN A 187 -1.84 6.41 14.97
N LEU A 188 -1.43 5.23 14.49
CA LEU A 188 -0.03 4.96 14.17
C LEU A 188 0.45 5.73 12.93
N VAL A 189 -0.49 6.29 12.16
CA VAL A 189 -0.21 6.83 10.82
C VAL A 189 -0.34 8.35 10.83
N SER A 190 0.75 9.02 10.47
CA SER A 190 0.82 10.48 10.39
C SER A 190 0.09 11.07 9.18
N GLY A 191 -0.19 10.25 8.15
CA GLY A 191 -0.91 10.68 6.96
C GLY A 191 -0.97 9.61 5.87
N ALA A 192 -1.70 9.90 4.80
CA ALA A 192 -1.89 9.00 3.66
C ALA A 192 -1.45 9.62 2.34
N ILE A 193 -0.92 8.79 1.45
CA ILE A 193 -0.51 9.14 0.09
C ILE A 193 -1.30 8.28 -0.89
N LEU A 194 -2.13 8.91 -1.70
CA LEU A 194 -3.00 8.26 -2.66
C LEU A 194 -2.45 8.43 -4.09
N MET A 195 -2.08 7.32 -4.71
CA MET A 195 -1.56 7.29 -6.07
C MET A 195 -2.61 6.72 -7.01
N SER A 196 -3.22 7.56 -7.83
CA SER A 196 -4.28 7.14 -8.77
C SER A 196 -5.29 6.19 -8.11
N PRO A 197 -5.91 6.57 -6.98
CA PRO A 197 -6.71 5.67 -6.17
C PRO A 197 -7.93 5.20 -6.93
N TRP A 198 -8.21 3.90 -6.84
CA TRP A 198 -9.44 3.34 -7.37
C TRP A 198 -10.59 3.57 -6.38
N LEU A 199 -11.31 4.68 -6.58
CA LEU A 199 -12.38 5.11 -5.67
C LEU A 199 -13.77 4.67 -6.13
N ASP A 200 -13.93 4.46 -7.45
CA ASP A 200 -15.20 4.05 -8.03
C ASP A 200 -14.98 3.24 -9.32
N ILE A 201 -15.95 2.40 -9.63
CA ILE A 201 -16.02 1.67 -10.89
C ILE A 201 -17.25 2.18 -11.65
N HIS A 202 -17.01 2.79 -12.79
CA HIS A 202 -18.11 3.12 -13.69
C HIS A 202 -18.58 1.86 -14.42
N PHE A 203 -19.70 1.29 -13.97
CA PHE A 203 -20.35 0.21 -14.70
C PHE A 203 -21.34 0.78 -15.72
N PRO A 204 -21.44 0.19 -16.91
CA PRO A 204 -22.42 0.60 -17.91
C PRO A 204 -23.87 0.27 -17.48
N ILE A 205 -24.06 -0.45 -16.40
CA ILE A 205 -25.34 -0.78 -15.79
C ILE A 205 -25.52 0.07 -14.54
N PRO A 206 -26.69 0.70 -14.30
CA PRO A 206 -26.95 1.44 -13.09
C PRO A 206 -26.62 0.60 -11.84
N THR A 207 -25.82 1.16 -10.93
CA THR A 207 -25.34 0.46 -9.73
C THR A 207 -26.47 -0.06 -8.86
N ALA A 208 -27.62 0.62 -8.85
CA ALA A 208 -28.84 0.18 -8.15
C ALA A 208 -29.34 -1.19 -8.61
N VAL A 209 -29.09 -1.57 -9.87
CA VAL A 209 -29.47 -2.87 -10.43
C VAL A 209 -28.26 -3.82 -10.50
N GLY A 210 -27.12 -3.31 -10.94
CA GLY A 210 -25.92 -4.11 -11.15
C GLY A 210 -25.36 -4.71 -9.86
N ILE A 211 -25.34 -3.95 -8.76
CA ILE A 211 -24.82 -4.43 -7.47
C ILE A 211 -25.63 -5.58 -6.88
N PRO A 212 -26.98 -5.51 -6.78
CA PRO A 212 -27.77 -6.65 -6.28
C PRO A 212 -27.65 -7.90 -7.16
N VAL A 213 -27.65 -7.73 -8.49
CA VAL A 213 -27.48 -8.85 -9.43
C VAL A 213 -26.10 -9.48 -9.23
N MET A 214 -25.04 -8.67 -9.21
CA MET A 214 -23.67 -9.18 -8.98
C MET A 214 -23.52 -9.86 -7.64
N ARG A 215 -24.09 -9.30 -6.57
CA ARG A 215 -24.11 -9.94 -5.25
C ARG A 215 -24.80 -11.30 -5.27
N SER A 216 -25.93 -11.39 -5.97
CA SER A 216 -26.65 -12.65 -6.10
C SER A 216 -25.85 -13.68 -6.90
N VAL A 217 -25.26 -13.28 -8.01
CA VAL A 217 -24.39 -14.16 -8.82
C VAL A 217 -23.18 -14.65 -8.02
N LEU A 218 -22.47 -13.72 -7.33
CA LEU A 218 -21.28 -14.06 -6.54
C LEU A 218 -21.62 -14.89 -5.29
N ARG A 219 -22.84 -14.79 -4.77
CA ARG A 219 -23.29 -15.64 -3.66
C ARG A 219 -23.40 -17.12 -4.07
N TRP A 220 -23.82 -17.38 -5.31
CA TRP A 220 -23.98 -18.74 -5.84
C TRP A 220 -22.73 -19.25 -6.54
N PHE A 221 -21.94 -18.34 -7.12
CA PHE A 221 -20.73 -18.63 -7.88
C PHE A 221 -19.56 -17.75 -7.41
N PRO A 222 -19.05 -17.94 -6.18
CA PRO A 222 -18.04 -17.07 -5.61
C PRO A 222 -16.70 -17.07 -6.36
N THR A 223 -16.48 -18.08 -7.19
CA THR A 223 -15.24 -18.26 -7.98
C THR A 223 -15.40 -17.91 -9.46
N ILE A 224 -16.51 -17.29 -9.85
CA ILE A 224 -16.69 -16.89 -11.25
C ILE A 224 -15.62 -15.87 -11.64
N LYS A 225 -14.85 -16.22 -12.66
CA LYS A 225 -13.87 -15.30 -13.25
C LYS A 225 -14.60 -14.38 -14.20
N LEU A 226 -14.75 -13.12 -13.83
CA LEU A 226 -15.22 -12.11 -14.75
C LEU A 226 -14.15 -11.89 -15.82
N PRO A 227 -14.48 -11.90 -17.12
CA PRO A 227 -13.56 -11.52 -18.17
C PRO A 227 -13.36 -10.00 -18.12
N LEU A 228 -12.56 -9.54 -17.15
CA LEU A 228 -12.06 -8.19 -17.17
C LEU A 228 -11.06 -8.16 -18.30
N GLY A 229 -11.43 -7.50 -19.39
CA GLY A 229 -10.54 -7.30 -20.53
C GLY A 229 -9.22 -6.66 -20.09
N PRO A 230 -8.13 -6.82 -20.85
CA PRO A 230 -6.87 -6.18 -20.52
C PRO A 230 -7.13 -4.69 -20.33
N VAL A 231 -6.62 -4.13 -19.22
CA VAL A 231 -6.64 -2.68 -19.00
C VAL A 231 -5.92 -2.06 -20.20
N SER A 232 -6.66 -1.38 -21.03
CA SER A 232 -6.11 -0.72 -22.22
C SER A 232 -5.22 0.43 -21.75
N TYR A 233 -3.92 0.26 -21.84
CA TYR A 233 -2.93 1.31 -21.57
C TYR A 233 -2.87 2.38 -22.68
N THR A 234 -3.94 2.57 -23.43
CA THR A 234 -4.01 3.51 -24.55
C THR A 234 -3.76 4.97 -24.14
N HIS A 235 -3.78 5.29 -22.87
CA HIS A 235 -3.45 6.64 -22.37
C HIS A 235 -1.98 6.84 -21.99
N LEU A 236 -1.12 5.81 -22.16
CA LEU A 236 0.31 5.88 -21.83
C LEU A 236 1.21 5.98 -23.05
N ARG A 237 0.69 6.25 -24.25
CA ARG A 237 1.57 6.78 -25.31
C ARG A 237 1.97 8.19 -24.89
N ALA A 238 3.08 8.26 -24.16
CA ALA A 238 3.83 9.47 -24.05
C ALA A 238 4.16 9.92 -25.46
N HIS A 239 3.93 11.17 -25.77
CA HIS A 239 4.49 11.80 -26.93
C HIS A 239 6.03 11.67 -26.84
N GLU A 240 6.59 10.94 -27.81
CA GLU A 240 8.00 11.05 -28.15
C GLU A 240 8.28 12.44 -28.66
#